data_28b27b4f2b885f35bed0a09db52971d0
#
_entry.id   28b27b4f2b885f35bed0a09db52971d0
#
_cell.length_a   1.000
_cell.length_b   1.000
_cell.length_c   1.000
_cell.angle_alpha   90.00
_cell.angle_beta   90.00
_cell.angle_gamma   90.00
#
_symmetry.space_group_name_H-M   'P 1'
#
loop_
_entity.id
_entity.type
_entity.pdbx_description
1 polymer ?
#
loop_
_entity_poly.entity_id
_entity_poly.type
_entity_poly.pdbx_seq_one_letter_code
_entity_poly.pdbx_strand_id
1 'polypeptide(L)'
;MRIEDSVFLITGGGSGLGLAAARQLLGQGGKVLLLDINAEAGQRAAAELGEGARFVQADITREEDGRVAVAQALEAFGAVHGLVNCAGIAPAEKILGRSGVHGLDSFRRTVEVNLIGSFNLL
;
A
#
# COMPACT_ATOMS: atom_id res chain seq x y z
N MET A 1 -0.63 -17.42 -12.89
CA MET A 1 0.50 -16.49 -12.63
C MET A 1 1.52 -17.18 -11.73
N ARG A 2 2.78 -17.02 -12.03
CA ARG A 2 3.86 -17.51 -11.16
C ARG A 2 4.40 -16.33 -10.35
N ILE A 3 4.65 -16.55 -9.07
CA ILE A 3 5.24 -15.50 -8.22
C ILE A 3 6.67 -15.21 -8.62
N GLU A 4 7.43 -16.26 -8.94
CA GLU A 4 8.80 -16.12 -9.40
C GLU A 4 8.89 -15.17 -10.60
N ASP A 5 9.77 -14.19 -10.52
CA ASP A 5 9.99 -13.14 -11.53
C ASP A 5 8.79 -12.23 -11.80
N SER A 6 7.74 -12.32 -11.00
CA SER A 6 6.60 -11.39 -11.09
C SER A 6 6.82 -10.19 -10.19
N VAL A 7 6.19 -9.08 -10.57
CA VAL A 7 6.31 -7.79 -9.88
C VAL A 7 4.96 -7.40 -9.29
N PHE A 8 4.96 -7.05 -8.01
CA PHE A 8 3.74 -6.71 -7.27
C PHE A 8 3.82 -5.32 -6.68
N LEU A 9 2.72 -4.58 -6.79
CA LEU A 9 2.52 -3.36 -6.02
C LEU A 9 1.81 -3.74 -4.72
N ILE A 10 2.30 -3.26 -3.59
CA ILE A 10 1.70 -3.53 -2.28
C ILE A 10 1.42 -2.21 -1.58
N THR A 11 0.15 -1.89 -1.39
CA THR A 11 -0.24 -0.71 -0.63
C THR A 11 -0.22 -1.03 0.85
N GLY A 12 0.14 -0.05 1.68
CA GLY A 12 0.35 -0.29 3.11
C GLY A 12 1.54 -1.20 3.38
N GLY A 13 2.54 -1.16 2.50
CA GLY A 13 3.68 -2.09 2.53
C GLY A 13 4.69 -1.81 3.63
N GLY A 14 4.59 -0.67 4.32
CA GLY A 14 5.55 -0.29 5.36
C GLY A 14 5.39 -1.04 6.67
N SER A 15 4.30 -1.74 6.90
CA SER A 15 4.04 -2.44 8.16
C SER A 15 2.92 -3.48 8.02
N GLY A 16 2.70 -4.27 9.07
CA GLY A 16 1.57 -5.16 9.21
C GLY A 16 1.42 -6.19 8.10
N LEU A 17 0.19 -6.34 7.61
CA LEU A 17 -0.15 -7.33 6.59
C LEU A 17 0.56 -7.07 5.26
N GLY A 18 0.70 -5.79 4.87
CA GLY A 18 1.40 -5.44 3.64
C GLY A 18 2.87 -5.86 3.68
N LEU A 19 3.54 -5.60 4.78
CA LEU A 19 4.94 -6.01 4.96
C LEU A 19 5.06 -7.53 4.99
N ALA A 20 4.15 -8.22 5.66
CA ALA A 20 4.14 -9.68 5.70
C ALA A 20 3.94 -10.28 4.31
N ALA A 21 3.02 -9.71 3.51
CA ALA A 21 2.81 -10.13 2.13
C ALA A 21 4.07 -9.94 1.30
N ALA A 22 4.74 -8.80 1.46
CA ALA A 22 5.99 -8.52 0.76
C ALA A 22 7.06 -9.57 1.05
N ARG A 23 7.22 -9.92 2.32
CA ARG A 23 8.19 -10.97 2.70
C ARG A 23 7.88 -12.29 2.03
N GLN A 24 6.63 -12.69 1.98
CA GLN A 24 6.22 -13.93 1.34
C GLN A 24 6.50 -13.93 -0.16
N LEU A 25 6.12 -12.85 -0.84
CA LEU A 25 6.33 -12.75 -2.29
C LEU A 25 7.81 -12.76 -2.63
N LEU A 26 8.63 -12.03 -1.88
CA LEU A 26 10.08 -12.03 -2.08
C LEU A 26 10.68 -13.41 -1.82
N GLY A 27 10.21 -14.12 -0.79
CA GLY A 27 10.66 -15.46 -0.47
C GLY A 27 10.40 -16.47 -1.58
N GLN A 28 9.44 -16.19 -2.47
CA GLN A 28 9.10 -17.03 -3.61
C GLN A 28 9.67 -16.52 -4.92
N GLY A 29 10.59 -15.57 -4.88
CA GLY A 29 11.27 -15.06 -6.07
C GLY A 29 10.58 -13.89 -6.76
N GLY A 30 9.53 -13.33 -6.17
CA GLY A 30 8.88 -12.14 -6.68
C GLY A 30 9.63 -10.87 -6.34
N LYS A 31 9.21 -9.76 -6.94
CA LYS A 31 9.70 -8.41 -6.64
C LYS A 31 8.54 -7.54 -6.22
N VAL A 32 8.80 -6.58 -5.35
CA VAL A 32 7.74 -5.75 -4.79
C VAL A 32 8.10 -4.27 -4.83
N LEU A 33 7.11 -3.45 -5.14
CA LEU A 33 7.15 -2.02 -4.89
C LEU A 33 6.16 -1.73 -3.76
N LEU A 34 6.69 -1.24 -2.65
CA LEU A 34 5.89 -0.89 -1.48
C LEU A 34 5.37 0.54 -1.63
N LEU A 35 4.08 0.72 -1.38
CA LEU A 35 3.46 2.04 -1.31
C LEU A 35 2.98 2.27 0.11
N ASP A 36 3.36 3.39 0.71
CA ASP A 36 2.88 3.77 2.03
C ASP A 36 2.92 5.29 2.16
N ILE A 37 1.97 5.85 2.87
CA ILE A 37 1.96 7.28 3.17
C ILE A 37 3.05 7.61 4.21
N ASN A 38 3.43 6.65 5.02
CA ASN A 38 4.49 6.79 6.02
C ASN A 38 5.85 6.50 5.37
N ALA A 39 6.57 7.56 5.02
CA ALA A 39 7.86 7.45 4.34
C ALA A 39 8.90 6.71 5.18
N GLU A 40 8.96 6.98 6.48
CA GLU A 40 9.94 6.35 7.37
C GLU A 40 9.72 4.84 7.46
N ALA A 41 8.48 4.41 7.67
CA ALA A 41 8.16 2.99 7.74
C ALA A 41 8.43 2.29 6.41
N GLY A 42 8.09 2.93 5.29
CA GLY A 42 8.31 2.36 3.96
C GLY A 42 9.78 2.21 3.62
N GLN A 43 10.58 3.22 3.91
CA GLN A 43 12.03 3.16 3.67
C GLN A 43 12.70 2.09 4.52
N ARG A 44 12.29 1.98 5.78
CA ARG A 44 12.81 0.96 6.68
C ARG A 44 12.46 -0.45 6.18
N ALA A 45 11.22 -0.63 5.75
CA ALA A 45 10.76 -1.92 5.23
C ALA A 45 11.53 -2.32 3.97
N ALA A 46 11.70 -1.41 3.03
CA ALA A 46 12.43 -1.69 1.79
C ALA A 46 13.90 -2.04 2.08
N ALA A 47 14.54 -1.31 2.99
CA ALA A 47 15.92 -1.60 3.38
C ALA A 47 16.05 -2.99 4.02
N GLU A 48 15.12 -3.36 4.89
CA GLU A 48 15.09 -4.67 5.54
C GLU A 48 14.87 -5.80 4.54
N LEU A 49 13.99 -5.59 3.55
CA LEU A 49 13.65 -6.62 2.58
C LEU A 49 14.72 -6.85 1.51
N GLY A 50 15.53 -5.85 1.21
CA GLY A 50 16.68 -6.01 0.32
C GLY A 50 16.41 -5.66 -1.14
N GLU A 51 17.21 -6.24 -2.04
CA GLU A 51 17.27 -5.83 -3.46
C GLU A 51 15.98 -6.00 -4.25
N GLY A 52 15.17 -6.97 -3.92
CA GLY A 52 13.90 -7.22 -4.62
C GLY A 52 12.79 -6.26 -4.23
N ALA A 53 13.03 -5.34 -3.29
CA ALA A 53 12.04 -4.40 -2.80
C ALA A 53 12.44 -2.96 -3.12
N ARG A 54 11.45 -2.15 -3.47
CA ARG A 54 11.58 -0.70 -3.61
C ARG A 54 10.42 -0.05 -2.86
N PHE A 55 10.56 1.22 -2.56
CA PHE A 55 9.52 1.97 -1.86
C PHE A 55 9.25 3.30 -2.55
N VAL A 56 7.98 3.66 -2.61
CA VAL A 56 7.54 5.01 -2.98
C VAL A 56 6.53 5.50 -1.95
N GLN A 57 6.73 6.72 -1.46
CA GLN A 57 5.73 7.36 -0.62
C GLN A 57 4.54 7.74 -1.49
N ALA A 58 3.37 7.27 -1.13
CA ALA A 58 2.16 7.48 -1.92
C ALA A 58 0.93 7.54 -1.05
N ASP A 59 0.04 8.48 -1.39
CA ASP A 59 -1.31 8.54 -0.86
C ASP A 59 -2.22 7.88 -1.90
N ILE A 60 -2.77 6.72 -1.57
CA ILE A 60 -3.58 5.94 -2.51
C ILE A 60 -4.90 6.63 -2.87
N THR A 61 -5.30 7.67 -2.15
CA THR A 61 -6.48 8.47 -2.50
C THR A 61 -6.21 9.46 -3.63
N ARG A 62 -4.96 9.60 -4.05
CA ARG A 62 -4.56 10.52 -5.11
C ARG A 62 -4.23 9.76 -6.38
N GLU A 63 -4.90 10.14 -7.47
CA GLU A 63 -4.70 9.48 -8.77
C GLU A 63 -3.26 9.63 -9.28
N GLU A 64 -2.68 10.81 -9.10
CA GLU A 64 -1.30 11.05 -9.50
C GLU A 64 -0.30 10.15 -8.79
N ASP A 65 -0.50 9.90 -7.50
CA ASP A 65 0.38 9.02 -6.74
C ASP A 65 0.32 7.58 -7.26
N GLY A 66 -0.86 7.14 -7.70
CA GLY A 66 -1.00 5.84 -8.33
C GLY A 66 -0.23 5.74 -9.64
N ARG A 67 -0.29 6.78 -10.47
CA ARG A 67 0.47 6.83 -11.73
C ARG A 67 1.96 6.80 -11.50
N VAL A 68 2.44 7.57 -10.53
CA VAL A 68 3.87 7.61 -10.17
C VAL A 68 4.33 6.23 -9.69
N ALA A 69 3.53 5.56 -8.88
CA ALA A 69 3.89 4.23 -8.38
C ALA A 69 4.05 3.23 -9.50
N VAL A 70 3.10 3.19 -10.46
CA VAL A 70 3.19 2.30 -11.61
C VAL A 70 4.42 2.62 -12.45
N ALA A 71 4.67 3.90 -12.71
CA ALA A 71 5.85 4.33 -13.48
C ALA A 71 7.14 3.89 -12.80
N GLN A 72 7.24 4.02 -11.49
CA GLN A 72 8.43 3.59 -10.75
C GLN A 72 8.62 2.08 -10.77
N ALA A 73 7.55 1.30 -10.70
CA ALA A 73 7.64 -0.15 -10.81
C ALA A 73 8.15 -0.57 -12.18
N LEU A 74 7.64 0.06 -13.23
CA LEU A 74 8.10 -0.21 -14.60
C LEU A 74 9.58 0.17 -14.77
N GLU A 75 10.02 1.28 -14.22
CA GLU A 75 11.40 1.70 -14.29
C GLU A 75 12.33 0.76 -13.52
N ALA A 76 11.95 0.36 -12.32
CA ALA A 76 12.78 -0.48 -11.46
C ALA A 76 12.82 -1.93 -11.90
N PHE A 77 11.67 -2.49 -12.33
CA PHE A 77 11.50 -3.92 -12.55
C PHE A 77 11.00 -4.28 -13.95
N GLY A 78 10.59 -3.32 -14.73
CA GLY A 78 10.16 -3.54 -16.11
C GLY A 78 8.74 -4.03 -16.31
N ALA A 79 8.00 -4.32 -15.26
CA ALA A 79 6.64 -4.86 -15.39
C ALA A 79 5.85 -4.66 -14.09
N VAL A 80 4.54 -4.84 -14.18
CA VAL A 80 3.65 -4.95 -13.02
C VAL A 80 2.68 -6.10 -13.30
N HIS A 81 2.66 -7.10 -12.44
CA HIS A 81 1.85 -8.31 -12.63
C HIS A 81 0.69 -8.42 -11.64
N GLY A 82 0.83 -7.87 -10.46
CA GLY A 82 -0.19 -7.99 -9.44
C GLY A 82 -0.25 -6.79 -8.49
N LEU A 83 -1.38 -6.69 -7.81
CA LEU A 83 -1.63 -5.63 -6.82
C LEU A 83 -2.17 -6.27 -5.55
N VAL A 84 -1.57 -5.91 -4.41
CA VAL A 84 -2.05 -6.32 -3.09
C VAL A 84 -2.48 -5.06 -2.34
N ASN A 85 -3.77 -4.89 -2.14
CA ASN A 85 -4.33 -3.73 -1.44
C ASN A 85 -4.41 -4.03 0.06
N CYS A 86 -3.37 -3.60 0.80
CA CYS A 86 -3.31 -3.73 2.26
C CYS A 86 -3.46 -2.39 2.99
N ALA A 87 -3.40 -1.26 2.28
CA ALA A 87 -3.61 0.03 2.89
C ALA A 87 -5.07 0.18 3.32
N GLY A 88 -5.27 0.60 4.55
CA GLY A 88 -6.61 0.81 5.07
C GLY A 88 -6.55 1.41 6.46
N ILE A 89 -7.66 2.00 6.88
CA ILE A 89 -7.84 2.52 8.24
C ILE A 89 -9.14 1.97 8.81
N ALA A 90 -9.16 1.78 10.11
CA ALA A 90 -10.33 1.23 10.79
C ALA A 90 -10.58 1.99 12.11
N PRO A 91 -10.91 3.29 12.04
CA PRO A 91 -11.23 4.04 13.24
C PRO A 91 -12.52 3.48 13.86
N ALA A 92 -12.46 3.15 15.15
CA ALA A 92 -13.61 2.62 15.86
C ALA A 92 -14.28 3.75 16.62
N GLU A 93 -15.45 4.19 16.13
CA GLU A 93 -16.26 5.22 16.79
C GLU A 93 -17.69 4.76 16.91
N LYS A 94 -18.32 5.10 18.05
CA LYS A 94 -19.76 4.93 18.20
C LYS A 94 -20.48 6.08 17.51
N ILE A 95 -21.69 5.84 17.01
CA ILE A 95 -22.52 6.90 16.41
C ILE A 95 -22.72 8.04 17.40
N LEU A 96 -22.91 7.70 18.68
CA LEU A 96 -22.94 8.65 19.80
C LEU A 96 -21.97 8.16 20.86
N GLY A 97 -20.78 8.72 20.88
CA GLY A 97 -19.73 8.35 21.83
C GLY A 97 -19.58 9.38 22.94
N ARG A 98 -18.50 9.22 23.74
CA ARG A 98 -18.21 10.13 24.86
C ARG A 98 -17.95 11.56 24.41
N SER A 99 -17.38 11.74 23.21
CA SER A 99 -17.04 13.05 22.66
C SER A 99 -18.15 13.61 21.77
N GLY A 100 -19.31 12.93 21.64
CA GLY A 100 -20.44 13.36 20.84
C GLY A 100 -20.73 12.43 19.68
N VAL A 101 -21.34 13.01 18.62
CA VAL A 101 -21.74 12.28 17.42
C VAL A 101 -20.50 11.86 16.62
N HIS A 102 -20.56 10.70 15.97
CA HIS A 102 -19.51 10.22 15.06
C HIS A 102 -19.20 11.29 14.01
N GLY A 103 -17.94 11.65 13.88
CA GLY A 103 -17.52 12.70 12.97
C GLY A 103 -17.65 12.29 11.50
N LEU A 104 -18.23 13.19 10.69
CA LEU A 104 -18.31 12.98 9.24
C LEU A 104 -16.94 12.87 8.61
N ASP A 105 -15.98 13.66 9.09
CA ASP A 105 -14.61 13.62 8.53
C ASP A 105 -13.94 12.27 8.76
N SER A 106 -14.12 11.66 9.92
CA SER A 106 -13.61 10.32 10.20
C SER A 106 -14.23 9.29 9.27
N PHE A 107 -15.54 9.34 9.09
CA PHE A 107 -16.25 8.44 8.17
C PHE A 107 -15.79 8.65 6.73
N ARG A 108 -15.70 9.90 6.29
CA ARG A 108 -15.25 10.25 4.93
C ARG A 108 -13.83 9.73 4.68
N ARG A 109 -12.92 9.94 5.62
CA ARG A 109 -11.54 9.49 5.51
C ARG A 109 -11.45 7.97 5.38
N THR A 110 -12.26 7.25 6.13
CA THR A 110 -12.31 5.78 6.07
C THR A 110 -12.74 5.31 4.69
N VAL A 111 -13.78 5.92 4.12
CA VAL A 111 -14.26 5.57 2.78
C VAL A 111 -13.22 5.93 1.72
N GLU A 112 -12.58 7.09 1.82
CA GLU A 112 -11.55 7.50 0.87
C GLU A 112 -10.38 6.51 0.86
N VAL A 113 -9.87 6.14 2.00
CA VAL A 113 -8.72 5.23 2.06
C VAL A 113 -9.13 3.81 1.67
N ASN A 114 -10.18 3.27 2.29
CA ASN A 114 -10.49 1.86 2.16
C ASN A 114 -11.21 1.50 0.88
N LEU A 115 -12.04 2.39 0.35
CA LEU A 115 -12.79 2.13 -0.87
C LEU A 115 -12.21 2.86 -2.07
N ILE A 116 -12.13 4.17 -2.01
CA ILE A 116 -11.68 4.98 -3.14
C ILE A 116 -10.20 4.73 -3.42
N GLY A 117 -9.37 4.69 -2.39
CA GLY A 117 -7.95 4.41 -2.54
C GLY A 117 -7.68 3.05 -3.16
N SER A 118 -8.40 2.01 -2.73
CA SER A 118 -8.26 0.68 -3.30
C SER A 118 -8.69 0.63 -4.77
N PHE A 119 -9.77 1.32 -5.11
CA PHE A 119 -10.21 1.45 -6.50
C PHE A 119 -9.18 2.19 -7.37
N ASN A 120 -8.58 3.26 -6.82
CA ASN A 120 -7.61 4.07 -7.55
C ASN A 120 -6.42 3.25 -8.06
N LEU A 121 -6.02 2.22 -7.33
CA LEU A 121 -4.86 1.39 -7.69
C LEU A 121 -5.23 0.20 -8.60
N LEU A 122 -6.50 -0.03 -8.84
CA LEU A 122 -6.91 -1.06 -9.77
C LEU A 122 -6.67 -0.60 -11.22
#